data_530731f9afb9f5de27beb37e08905bf8
#
_entry.id   530731f9afb9f5de27beb37e08905bf8
#
_cell.length_a   1.000
_cell.length_b   1.000
_cell.length_c   1.000
_cell.angle_alpha   90.00
_cell.angle_beta   90.00
_cell.angle_gamma   90.00
#
_symmetry.space_group_name_H-M   'P 1'
#
loop_
_entity.id
_entity.type
_entity.pdbx_description
1 polymer ?
#
loop_
_entity_poly.entity_id
_entity_poly.type
_entity_poly.pdbx_seq_one_letter_code
_entity_poly.pdbx_strand_id
1 'polypeptide(L)'
;MRYDQIIYYPPFERHSLLLQVTSGCSYNRCAFCNMYKTVDFEVIPLRQVIADLRDAAGYNPYTERVFLIGGEPLCLPFEQMREILIQIKKYLPYCACVSMYASIKNLRDKSVEQLQELHRLGLGFLYIGLESGSDRILTLMKKGHTAAEAVQQLQKLNQAQIPFNSILIYGLGGTGTARENAQASARMLNPVRSANIIMMNLTVFPETELEKWCRDGSFIQATGRERIEELAYLLEALELSTPTGFSTSHVTNPVMVTGTLPYDKEKMLEGIYAMLGTGRESDLHGIVSVSDAAIER
;
A
#
# COMPACT_ATOMS: atom_id res chain seq x y z
N MET A 1 20.98 1.08 -16.06
CA MET A 1 19.53 1.39 -15.95
C MET A 1 19.31 2.89 -16.04
N ARG A 2 18.40 3.36 -16.88
CA ARG A 2 17.94 4.77 -16.95
C ARG A 2 16.43 4.75 -16.78
N TYR A 3 15.90 5.71 -16.02
CA TYR A 3 14.46 5.87 -15.78
C TYR A 3 14.04 7.21 -16.36
N ASP A 4 13.12 7.18 -17.30
CA ASP A 4 12.63 8.41 -17.97
C ASP A 4 11.38 9.00 -17.29
N GLN A 5 11.03 8.50 -16.08
CA GLN A 5 9.86 8.91 -15.32
C GLN A 5 10.18 9.00 -13.82
N ILE A 6 9.30 9.68 -13.07
CA ILE A 6 9.35 9.68 -11.60
C ILE A 6 9.09 8.25 -11.12
N ILE A 7 9.95 7.77 -10.22
CA ILE A 7 9.83 6.45 -9.62
C ILE A 7 9.23 6.59 -8.23
N TYR A 8 8.17 5.84 -7.97
CA TYR A 8 7.54 5.73 -6.67
C TYR A 8 7.87 4.39 -6.04
N TYR A 9 8.35 4.41 -4.82
CA TYR A 9 8.62 3.21 -4.02
C TYR A 9 8.41 3.51 -2.52
N PRO A 10 8.07 2.51 -1.69
CA PRO A 10 7.91 2.72 -0.26
C PRO A 10 9.26 3.07 0.40
N PRO A 11 9.28 3.92 1.45
CA PRO A 11 10.51 4.24 2.18
C PRO A 11 11.28 3.00 2.67
N PHE A 12 10.58 1.92 2.97
CA PHE A 12 11.16 0.63 3.39
C PHE A 12 12.02 -0.03 2.30
N GLU A 13 11.82 0.32 1.03
CA GLU A 13 12.55 -0.23 -0.12
C GLU A 13 13.70 0.68 -0.60
N ARG A 14 14.10 1.68 0.20
CA ARG A 14 15.16 2.64 -0.15
C ARG A 14 16.53 2.01 -0.46
N HIS A 15 16.78 0.80 0.05
CA HIS A 15 18.01 0.03 -0.16
C HIS A 15 17.85 -1.11 -1.17
N SER A 16 16.65 -1.32 -1.69
CA SER A 16 16.39 -2.33 -2.71
C SER A 16 16.91 -1.89 -4.07
N LEU A 17 17.34 -2.85 -4.88
CA LEU A 17 17.55 -2.60 -6.30
C LEU A 17 16.19 -2.32 -6.95
N LEU A 18 16.05 -1.15 -7.56
CA LEU A 18 14.85 -0.79 -8.30
C LEU A 18 14.94 -1.36 -9.72
N LEU A 19 14.06 -2.30 -10.08
CA LEU A 19 14.03 -2.93 -11.40
C LEU A 19 12.73 -2.60 -12.11
N GLN A 20 12.81 -1.92 -13.25
CA GLN A 20 11.62 -1.55 -14.00
C GLN A 20 11.11 -2.72 -14.83
N VAL A 21 9.83 -3.10 -14.63
CA VAL A 21 9.14 -4.16 -15.38
C VAL A 21 7.88 -3.64 -16.07
N THR A 22 7.34 -2.52 -15.58
CA THR A 22 6.26 -1.77 -16.23
C THR A 22 6.52 -0.27 -16.10
N SER A 23 5.95 0.54 -16.99
CA SER A 23 5.78 1.99 -16.80
C SER A 23 4.32 2.32 -16.57
N GLY A 24 4.03 3.48 -15.98
CA GLY A 24 2.65 3.88 -15.72
C GLY A 24 1.91 2.96 -14.74
N CYS A 25 0.59 3.08 -14.72
CA CYS A 25 -0.32 2.24 -13.93
C CYS A 25 -1.36 1.60 -14.86
N SER A 26 -1.51 0.28 -14.83
CA SER A 26 -2.42 -0.46 -15.72
C SER A 26 -3.89 -0.10 -15.51
N TYR A 27 -4.24 0.37 -14.32
CA TYR A 27 -5.59 0.82 -14.02
C TYR A 27 -5.81 2.32 -14.24
N ASN A 28 -4.99 3.17 -13.67
CA ASN A 28 -4.90 4.63 -13.79
C ASN A 28 -6.23 5.43 -13.76
N ARG A 29 -7.28 4.91 -13.06
CA ARG A 29 -8.63 5.50 -13.00
C ARG A 29 -9.01 6.07 -11.64
N CYS A 30 -8.17 5.88 -10.60
CA CYS A 30 -8.48 6.37 -9.25
C CYS A 30 -8.65 7.89 -9.27
N ALA A 31 -9.77 8.39 -8.72
CA ALA A 31 -10.13 9.80 -8.75
C ALA A 31 -9.18 10.70 -7.95
N PHE A 32 -8.48 10.14 -6.95
CA PHE A 32 -7.58 10.86 -6.05
C PHE A 32 -6.10 10.79 -6.46
N CYS A 33 -5.72 9.89 -7.39
CA CYS A 33 -4.32 9.61 -7.69
C CYS A 33 -3.86 10.35 -8.95
N ASN A 34 -2.67 10.99 -8.86
CA ASN A 34 -2.02 11.64 -10.01
C ASN A 34 -0.64 11.05 -10.37
N MET A 35 -0.19 9.98 -9.69
CA MET A 35 1.17 9.46 -9.82
C MET A 35 1.56 9.11 -11.26
N TYR A 36 0.61 8.57 -12.04
CA TYR A 36 0.88 8.09 -13.40
C TYR A 36 -0.09 8.66 -14.45
N LYS A 37 -0.75 9.82 -14.17
CA LYS A 37 -1.74 10.40 -15.12
C LYS A 37 -1.13 10.83 -16.45
N THR A 38 0.13 11.21 -16.45
CA THR A 38 0.89 11.67 -17.62
C THR A 38 1.81 10.59 -18.21
N VAL A 39 1.73 9.36 -17.71
CA VAL A 39 2.60 8.25 -18.15
C VAL A 39 1.73 7.14 -18.70
N ASP A 40 1.94 6.76 -19.95
CA ASP A 40 1.26 5.63 -20.56
C ASP A 40 1.71 4.32 -19.93
N PHE A 41 0.74 3.41 -19.79
CA PHE A 41 1.05 2.07 -19.30
C PHE A 41 1.73 1.25 -20.39
N GLU A 42 2.92 0.76 -20.08
CA GLU A 42 3.68 -0.13 -20.95
C GLU A 42 4.30 -1.28 -20.13
N VAL A 43 4.42 -2.44 -20.77
CA VAL A 43 5.18 -3.58 -20.23
C VAL A 43 6.59 -3.52 -20.80
N ILE A 44 7.58 -3.49 -19.92
CA ILE A 44 8.99 -3.47 -20.37
C ILE A 44 9.34 -4.82 -21.00
N PRO A 45 9.89 -4.83 -22.22
CA PRO A 45 10.27 -6.07 -22.89
C PRO A 45 11.25 -6.89 -22.04
N LEU A 46 11.03 -8.20 -21.93
CA LEU A 46 11.86 -9.09 -21.11
C LEU A 46 13.36 -8.97 -21.44
N ARG A 47 13.70 -8.76 -22.71
CA ARG A 47 15.10 -8.54 -23.14
C ARG A 47 15.73 -7.32 -22.45
N GLN A 48 14.94 -6.25 -22.23
CA GLN A 48 15.43 -5.07 -21.51
C GLN A 48 15.59 -5.36 -20.03
N VAL A 49 14.61 -6.02 -19.41
CA VAL A 49 14.70 -6.47 -18.01
C VAL A 49 15.96 -7.33 -17.79
N ILE A 50 16.26 -8.25 -18.71
CA ILE A 50 17.47 -9.08 -18.65
C ILE A 50 18.75 -8.23 -18.79
N ALA A 51 18.74 -7.24 -19.68
CA ALA A 51 19.89 -6.34 -19.83
C ALA A 51 20.13 -5.55 -18.55
N ASP A 52 19.08 -4.99 -17.95
CA ASP A 52 19.17 -4.24 -16.68
C ASP A 52 19.62 -5.13 -15.52
N LEU A 53 19.15 -6.38 -15.44
CA LEU A 53 19.62 -7.36 -14.45
C LEU A 53 21.11 -7.69 -14.63
N ARG A 54 21.58 -7.82 -15.85
CA ARG A 54 23.00 -8.06 -16.15
C ARG A 54 23.87 -6.89 -15.72
N ASP A 55 23.43 -5.67 -16.01
CA ASP A 55 24.11 -4.45 -15.58
C ASP A 55 24.17 -4.37 -14.05
N ALA A 56 23.02 -4.62 -13.37
CA ALA A 56 22.94 -4.60 -11.92
C ALA A 56 23.85 -5.65 -11.27
N ALA A 57 23.88 -6.87 -11.80
CA ALA A 57 24.75 -7.95 -11.33
C ALA A 57 26.23 -7.62 -11.51
N GLY A 58 26.58 -6.90 -12.58
CA GLY A 58 27.94 -6.41 -12.81
C GLY A 58 28.35 -5.32 -11.80
N TYR A 59 27.42 -4.54 -11.31
CA TYR A 59 27.66 -3.49 -10.32
C TYR A 59 27.63 -4.02 -8.87
N ASN A 60 26.62 -4.79 -8.51
CA ASN A 60 26.48 -5.41 -7.18
C ASN A 60 25.86 -6.81 -7.27
N PRO A 61 26.67 -7.87 -7.38
CA PRO A 61 26.17 -9.25 -7.45
C PRO A 61 25.56 -9.74 -6.12
N TYR A 62 25.82 -9.05 -5.01
CA TYR A 62 25.33 -9.40 -3.67
C TYR A 62 24.00 -8.71 -3.33
N THR A 63 23.25 -8.24 -4.33
CA THR A 63 21.93 -7.65 -4.12
C THR A 63 20.98 -8.65 -3.45
N GLU A 64 20.48 -8.31 -2.26
CA GLU A 64 19.61 -9.17 -1.46
C GLU A 64 18.12 -8.88 -1.67
N ARG A 65 17.79 -7.68 -2.13
CA ARG A 65 16.39 -7.25 -2.33
C ARG A 65 16.22 -6.53 -3.65
N VAL A 66 15.13 -6.83 -4.33
CA VAL A 66 14.71 -6.18 -5.57
C VAL A 66 13.29 -5.64 -5.39
N PHE A 67 13.08 -4.37 -5.69
CA PHE A 67 11.74 -3.79 -5.81
C PHE A 67 11.39 -3.60 -7.28
N LEU A 68 10.34 -4.28 -7.74
CA LEU A 68 9.85 -4.11 -9.10
C LEU A 68 9.06 -2.81 -9.20
N ILE A 69 9.50 -1.89 -10.05
CA ILE A 69 8.87 -0.58 -10.22
C ILE A 69 7.89 -0.54 -11.39
N GLY A 70 6.90 0.34 -11.21
CA GLY A 70 5.70 0.55 -12.01
C GLY A 70 4.52 0.83 -11.07
N GLY A 71 3.37 1.23 -11.59
CA GLY A 71 2.20 1.53 -10.74
C GLY A 71 1.67 0.31 -10.00
N GLU A 72 1.70 -0.84 -10.65
CA GLU A 72 1.23 -2.13 -10.11
C GLU A 72 1.82 -3.31 -10.92
N PRO A 73 3.11 -3.63 -10.76
CA PRO A 73 3.80 -4.66 -11.57
C PRO A 73 3.14 -6.04 -11.54
N LEU A 74 2.40 -6.38 -10.46
CA LEU A 74 1.69 -7.65 -10.37
C LEU A 74 0.53 -7.78 -11.39
N CYS A 75 0.23 -6.72 -12.16
CA CYS A 75 -0.70 -6.80 -13.30
C CYS A 75 -0.19 -7.70 -14.44
N LEU A 76 1.11 -7.98 -14.48
CA LEU A 76 1.69 -8.87 -15.49
C LEU A 76 1.05 -10.28 -15.40
N PRO A 77 0.83 -10.94 -16.56
CA PRO A 77 0.42 -12.32 -16.60
C PRO A 77 1.36 -13.23 -15.81
N PHE A 78 0.82 -14.31 -15.25
CA PHE A 78 1.60 -15.25 -14.42
C PHE A 78 2.90 -15.68 -15.08
N GLU A 79 2.87 -16.12 -16.34
CA GLU A 79 4.07 -16.61 -17.04
C GLU A 79 5.15 -15.54 -17.22
N GLN A 80 4.75 -14.29 -17.46
CA GLN A 80 5.71 -13.20 -17.58
C GLN A 80 6.35 -12.87 -16.21
N MET A 81 5.55 -12.80 -15.15
CA MET A 81 6.06 -12.56 -13.80
C MET A 81 6.97 -13.70 -13.36
N ARG A 82 6.56 -14.94 -13.63
CA ARG A 82 7.35 -16.15 -13.36
C ARG A 82 8.72 -16.08 -14.03
N GLU A 83 8.76 -15.73 -15.31
CA GLU A 83 10.02 -15.62 -16.04
C GLU A 83 10.92 -14.51 -15.48
N ILE A 84 10.37 -13.34 -15.16
CA ILE A 84 11.13 -12.25 -14.51
C ILE A 84 11.77 -12.73 -13.21
N LEU A 85 11.03 -13.44 -12.35
CA LEU A 85 11.56 -13.96 -11.09
C LEU A 85 12.67 -15.00 -11.31
N ILE A 86 12.54 -15.86 -12.33
CA ILE A 86 13.59 -16.81 -12.72
C ILE A 86 14.85 -16.05 -13.15
N GLN A 87 14.70 -14.99 -13.95
CA GLN A 87 15.85 -14.20 -14.39
C GLN A 87 16.50 -13.44 -13.23
N ILE A 88 15.71 -12.92 -12.28
CA ILE A 88 16.26 -12.30 -11.06
C ILE A 88 17.13 -13.32 -10.30
N LYS A 89 16.60 -14.52 -10.02
CA LYS A 89 17.39 -15.58 -9.36
C LYS A 89 18.67 -15.94 -10.10
N LYS A 90 18.62 -15.94 -11.42
CA LYS A 90 19.77 -16.27 -12.26
C LYS A 90 20.90 -15.23 -12.18
N TYR A 91 20.55 -13.94 -12.26
CA TYR A 91 21.52 -12.85 -12.29
C TYR A 91 21.89 -12.33 -10.88
N LEU A 92 20.98 -12.45 -9.94
CA LEU A 92 21.14 -11.98 -8.55
C LEU A 92 20.88 -13.15 -7.58
N PRO A 93 21.80 -14.13 -7.49
CA PRO A 93 21.58 -15.37 -6.75
C PRO A 93 21.40 -15.16 -5.24
N TYR A 94 21.83 -14.03 -4.70
CA TYR A 94 21.65 -13.65 -3.29
C TYR A 94 20.32 -12.94 -3.02
N CYS A 95 19.52 -12.66 -4.06
CA CYS A 95 18.23 -11.99 -3.87
C CYS A 95 17.26 -12.90 -3.12
N ALA A 96 17.02 -12.55 -1.85
CA ALA A 96 16.11 -13.29 -0.96
C ALA A 96 14.67 -12.78 -1.04
N CYS A 97 14.43 -11.55 -1.53
CA CYS A 97 13.11 -10.96 -1.55
C CYS A 97 12.92 -10.06 -2.78
N VAL A 98 11.91 -10.37 -3.57
CA VAL A 98 11.37 -9.48 -4.61
C VAL A 98 10.06 -8.90 -4.09
N SER A 99 9.91 -7.58 -4.13
CA SER A 99 8.73 -6.87 -3.65
C SER A 99 8.19 -5.92 -4.72
N MET A 100 6.93 -5.52 -4.59
CA MET A 100 6.28 -4.61 -5.55
C MET A 100 4.96 -4.06 -5.03
N TYR A 101 4.48 -3.00 -5.66
CA TYR A 101 3.10 -2.57 -5.52
C TYR A 101 2.15 -3.53 -6.25
N ALA A 102 0.96 -3.70 -5.69
CA ALA A 102 -0.12 -4.47 -6.28
C ALA A 102 -1.48 -3.87 -5.94
N SER A 103 -2.48 -4.17 -6.76
CA SER A 103 -3.89 -3.90 -6.48
C SER A 103 -4.67 -5.21 -6.33
N ILE A 104 -5.86 -5.13 -5.72
CA ILE A 104 -6.77 -6.27 -5.61
C ILE A 104 -7.08 -6.88 -6.99
N LYS A 105 -7.19 -6.05 -8.01
CA LYS A 105 -7.45 -6.50 -9.39
C LYS A 105 -6.36 -7.39 -9.95
N ASN A 106 -5.11 -7.15 -9.60
CA ASN A 106 -3.98 -7.95 -10.08
C ASN A 106 -3.98 -9.38 -9.54
N LEU A 107 -4.72 -9.63 -8.47
CA LEU A 107 -4.83 -10.93 -7.82
C LEU A 107 -5.98 -11.79 -8.40
N ARG A 108 -6.94 -11.18 -9.12
CA ARG A 108 -8.12 -11.87 -9.67
C ARG A 108 -7.74 -13.09 -10.50
N ASP A 109 -6.84 -12.88 -11.43
CA ASP A 109 -6.48 -13.83 -12.48
C ASP A 109 -5.34 -14.79 -12.06
N LYS A 110 -4.94 -14.75 -10.78
CA LYS A 110 -3.91 -15.63 -10.25
C LYS A 110 -4.51 -16.61 -9.25
N SER A 111 -4.29 -17.91 -9.46
CA SER A 111 -4.70 -18.93 -8.50
C SER A 111 -3.77 -18.95 -7.27
N VAL A 112 -4.18 -19.64 -6.21
CA VAL A 112 -3.34 -19.83 -5.02
C VAL A 112 -2.06 -20.56 -5.39
N GLU A 113 -2.13 -21.59 -6.24
CA GLU A 113 -0.99 -22.38 -6.70
C GLU A 113 0.01 -21.53 -7.49
N GLN A 114 -0.50 -20.66 -8.36
CA GLN A 114 0.33 -19.71 -9.09
C GLN A 114 1.04 -18.73 -8.14
N LEU A 115 0.33 -18.18 -7.17
CA LEU A 115 0.90 -17.30 -6.15
C LEU A 115 1.96 -18.03 -5.32
N GLN A 116 1.71 -19.30 -4.92
CA GLN A 116 2.69 -20.14 -4.24
C GLN A 116 3.95 -20.39 -5.09
N GLU A 117 3.78 -20.59 -6.40
CA GLU A 117 4.93 -20.73 -7.31
C GLU A 117 5.73 -19.43 -7.38
N LEU A 118 5.07 -18.28 -7.55
CA LEU A 118 5.76 -16.98 -7.54
C LEU A 118 6.50 -16.75 -6.21
N HIS A 119 5.89 -17.15 -5.08
CA HIS A 119 6.53 -17.06 -3.78
C HIS A 119 7.79 -17.93 -3.70
N ARG A 120 7.74 -19.18 -4.14
CA ARG A 120 8.92 -20.07 -4.22
C ARG A 120 10.02 -19.52 -5.14
N LEU A 121 9.64 -18.74 -6.15
CA LEU A 121 10.57 -18.07 -7.05
C LEU A 121 11.13 -16.75 -6.48
N GLY A 122 10.71 -16.32 -5.29
CA GLY A 122 11.27 -15.16 -4.60
C GLY A 122 10.34 -13.96 -4.49
N LEU A 123 9.05 -14.04 -4.93
CA LEU A 123 8.06 -13.00 -4.59
C LEU A 123 7.87 -13.01 -3.06
N GLY A 124 8.55 -12.10 -2.38
CA GLY A 124 8.66 -12.09 -0.93
C GLY A 124 7.74 -11.10 -0.24
N PHE A 125 7.28 -10.04 -0.92
CA PHE A 125 6.46 -9.03 -0.27
C PHE A 125 5.61 -8.20 -1.24
N LEU A 126 4.39 -7.84 -0.82
CA LEU A 126 3.49 -6.99 -1.61
C LEU A 126 3.04 -5.76 -0.81
N TYR A 127 2.93 -4.62 -1.50
CA TYR A 127 2.35 -3.38 -0.99
C TYR A 127 1.01 -3.15 -1.69
N ILE A 128 -0.11 -3.32 -0.97
CA ILE A 128 -1.45 -3.38 -1.56
C ILE A 128 -2.28 -2.17 -1.18
N GLY A 129 -2.58 -1.32 -2.15
CA GLY A 129 -3.50 -0.21 -1.97
C GLY A 129 -4.94 -0.70 -1.88
N LEU A 130 -5.50 -0.75 -0.67
CA LEU A 130 -6.91 -1.05 -0.38
C LEU A 130 -7.75 0.23 -0.35
N GLU A 131 -7.19 1.28 0.22
CA GLU A 131 -7.66 2.64 0.40
C GLU A 131 -8.81 2.78 1.39
N SER A 132 -9.83 1.93 1.32
CA SER A 132 -11.03 1.95 2.17
C SER A 132 -11.67 0.56 2.24
N GLY A 133 -12.42 0.28 3.30
CA GLY A 133 -13.32 -0.86 3.38
C GLY A 133 -14.79 -0.53 3.06
N SER A 134 -15.11 0.74 2.75
CA SER A 134 -16.45 1.17 2.37
C SER A 134 -16.64 1.10 0.85
N ASP A 135 -17.53 0.24 0.37
CA ASP A 135 -17.84 0.12 -1.06
C ASP A 135 -18.35 1.42 -1.67
N ARG A 136 -19.04 2.25 -0.88
CA ARG A 136 -19.48 3.59 -1.28
C ARG A 136 -18.26 4.49 -1.57
N ILE A 137 -17.27 4.51 -0.69
CA ILE A 137 -16.07 5.31 -0.86
C ILE A 137 -15.20 4.75 -1.99
N LEU A 138 -15.04 3.43 -2.08
CA LEU A 138 -14.29 2.76 -3.16
C LEU A 138 -14.90 3.08 -4.54
N THR A 139 -16.24 3.12 -4.63
CA THR A 139 -16.97 3.49 -5.85
C THR A 139 -16.76 4.95 -6.19
N LEU A 140 -16.95 5.85 -5.22
CA LEU A 140 -16.73 7.29 -5.37
C LEU A 140 -15.30 7.57 -5.88
N MET A 141 -14.32 6.94 -5.28
CA MET A 141 -12.89 7.10 -5.63
C MET A 141 -12.46 6.27 -6.83
N LYS A 142 -13.37 5.56 -7.48
CA LYS A 142 -13.12 4.73 -8.68
C LYS A 142 -11.99 3.71 -8.46
N LYS A 143 -11.94 3.10 -7.26
CA LYS A 143 -10.83 2.17 -6.91
C LYS A 143 -10.92 0.84 -7.68
N GLY A 144 -12.10 0.43 -8.10
CA GLY A 144 -12.31 -0.69 -9.03
C GLY A 144 -12.29 -2.07 -8.37
N HIS A 145 -12.51 -2.15 -7.07
CA HIS A 145 -12.80 -3.38 -6.31
C HIS A 145 -13.80 -3.08 -5.19
N THR A 146 -14.37 -4.11 -4.60
CA THR A 146 -15.20 -4.05 -3.39
C THR A 146 -14.45 -4.56 -2.18
N ALA A 147 -14.94 -4.23 -0.97
CA ALA A 147 -14.37 -4.73 0.28
C ALA A 147 -14.42 -6.27 0.36
N ALA A 148 -15.54 -6.88 -0.06
CA ALA A 148 -15.66 -8.34 -0.09
C ALA A 148 -14.64 -9.00 -1.02
N GLU A 149 -14.43 -8.41 -2.20
CA GLU A 149 -13.39 -8.87 -3.12
C GLU A 149 -11.99 -8.70 -2.54
N ALA A 150 -11.72 -7.58 -1.86
CA ALA A 150 -10.43 -7.37 -1.19
C ALA A 150 -10.15 -8.49 -0.18
N VAL A 151 -11.12 -8.82 0.69
CA VAL A 151 -10.99 -9.94 1.64
C VAL A 151 -10.66 -11.25 0.92
N GLN A 152 -11.41 -11.59 -0.13
CA GLN A 152 -11.20 -12.82 -0.89
C GLN A 152 -9.79 -12.90 -1.48
N GLN A 153 -9.31 -11.82 -2.10
CA GLN A 153 -8.01 -11.81 -2.74
C GLN A 153 -6.86 -11.81 -1.72
N LEU A 154 -7.00 -11.10 -0.59
CA LEU A 154 -6.01 -11.10 0.47
C LEU A 154 -5.92 -12.46 1.18
N GLN A 155 -7.02 -13.17 1.34
CA GLN A 155 -7.01 -14.54 1.84
C GLN A 155 -6.25 -15.51 0.93
N LYS A 156 -6.28 -15.31 -0.40
CA LYS A 156 -5.42 -16.07 -1.33
C LYS A 156 -3.92 -15.85 -1.04
N LEU A 157 -3.52 -14.59 -0.74
CA LEU A 157 -2.14 -14.30 -0.34
C LEU A 157 -1.77 -14.98 0.97
N ASN A 158 -2.68 -14.99 1.96
CA ASN A 158 -2.47 -15.70 3.21
C ASN A 158 -2.32 -17.21 3.00
N GLN A 159 -3.09 -17.82 2.09
CA GLN A 159 -2.97 -19.23 1.71
C GLN A 159 -1.67 -19.50 0.95
N ALA A 160 -1.24 -18.56 0.12
CA ALA A 160 0.03 -18.64 -0.61
C ALA A 160 1.25 -18.28 0.24
N GLN A 161 1.05 -17.87 1.50
CA GLN A 161 2.09 -17.45 2.44
C GLN A 161 2.92 -16.25 1.96
N ILE A 162 2.35 -15.38 1.12
CA ILE A 162 2.98 -14.13 0.67
C ILE A 162 2.62 -13.03 1.67
N PRO A 163 3.58 -12.48 2.42
CA PRO A 163 3.33 -11.36 3.30
C PRO A 163 3.03 -10.07 2.49
N PHE A 164 2.15 -9.23 3.07
CA PHE A 164 1.77 -7.97 2.43
C PHE A 164 1.46 -6.87 3.44
N ASN A 165 1.65 -5.63 3.01
CA ASN A 165 1.15 -4.45 3.69
C ASN A 165 -0.20 -4.05 3.11
N SER A 166 -1.17 -3.80 3.99
CA SER A 166 -2.45 -3.19 3.66
C SER A 166 -2.35 -1.68 3.77
N ILE A 167 -2.51 -0.96 2.65
CA ILE A 167 -2.42 0.51 2.61
C ILE A 167 -3.82 1.06 2.49
N LEU A 168 -4.19 1.96 3.43
CA LEU A 168 -5.48 2.64 3.46
C LEU A 168 -5.27 4.16 3.54
N ILE A 169 -6.30 4.92 3.16
CA ILE A 169 -6.28 6.38 3.20
C ILE A 169 -7.40 6.86 4.12
N TYR A 170 -7.02 7.49 5.25
CA TYR A 170 -7.99 8.12 6.12
C TYR A 170 -8.39 9.51 5.61
N GLY A 171 -9.63 9.93 5.85
CA GLY A 171 -10.25 11.10 5.27
C GLY A 171 -10.73 10.92 3.83
N LEU A 172 -10.61 9.72 3.25
CA LEU A 172 -10.92 9.45 1.84
C LEU A 172 -12.41 9.62 1.51
N GLY A 173 -13.30 9.43 2.47
CA GLY A 173 -14.74 9.60 2.28
C GLY A 173 -15.23 11.05 2.42
N GLY A 174 -14.37 11.98 2.85
CA GLY A 174 -14.74 13.37 3.14
C GLY A 174 -15.40 13.53 4.51
N THR A 175 -15.92 14.74 4.76
CA THR A 175 -16.54 15.10 6.05
C THR A 175 -17.71 14.18 6.41
N GLY A 176 -17.88 13.89 7.71
CA GLY A 176 -18.95 13.08 8.27
C GLY A 176 -18.85 11.56 8.03
N THR A 177 -17.76 11.07 7.41
CA THR A 177 -17.64 9.65 7.04
C THR A 177 -16.65 8.85 7.90
N ALA A 178 -15.96 9.49 8.83
CA ALA A 178 -14.86 8.92 9.59
C ALA A 178 -15.22 7.57 10.27
N ARG A 179 -16.31 7.52 11.03
CA ARG A 179 -16.75 6.30 11.73
C ARG A 179 -17.17 5.20 10.77
N GLU A 180 -17.94 5.54 9.70
CA GLU A 180 -18.37 4.58 8.68
C GLU A 180 -17.17 3.93 8.00
N ASN A 181 -16.21 4.76 7.54
CA ASN A 181 -15.01 4.27 6.83
C ASN A 181 -14.14 3.39 7.73
N ALA A 182 -13.90 3.84 8.96
CA ALA A 182 -13.11 3.10 9.94
C ALA A 182 -13.69 1.71 10.23
N GLN A 183 -15.00 1.64 10.54
CA GLN A 183 -15.66 0.38 10.84
C GLN A 183 -15.72 -0.56 9.64
N ALA A 184 -15.97 -0.02 8.43
CA ALA A 184 -15.96 -0.81 7.20
C ALA A 184 -14.55 -1.35 6.91
N SER A 185 -13.52 -0.52 7.11
CA SER A 185 -12.12 -0.92 6.92
C SER A 185 -11.69 -1.99 7.94
N ALA A 186 -12.11 -1.87 9.19
CA ALA A 186 -11.85 -2.91 10.20
C ALA A 186 -12.52 -4.24 9.83
N ARG A 187 -13.81 -4.22 9.39
CA ARG A 187 -14.48 -5.44 8.92
C ARG A 187 -13.77 -6.12 7.76
N MET A 188 -13.15 -5.35 6.87
CA MET A 188 -12.35 -5.87 5.76
C MET A 188 -11.00 -6.46 6.23
N LEU A 189 -10.36 -5.82 7.22
CA LEU A 189 -9.02 -6.20 7.68
C LEU A 189 -9.02 -7.36 8.69
N ASN A 190 -10.04 -7.44 9.57
CA ASN A 190 -10.10 -8.45 10.64
C ASN A 190 -9.98 -9.92 10.16
N PRO A 191 -10.58 -10.33 9.02
CA PRO A 191 -10.47 -11.70 8.53
C PRO A 191 -9.19 -12.02 7.75
N VAL A 192 -8.24 -11.08 7.64
CA VAL A 192 -6.99 -11.26 6.87
C VAL A 192 -5.76 -11.00 7.73
N ARG A 193 -4.63 -11.60 7.36
CA ARG A 193 -3.35 -11.46 8.07
C ARG A 193 -2.42 -10.55 7.26
N SER A 194 -2.48 -9.26 7.51
CA SER A 194 -1.53 -8.28 6.98
C SER A 194 -0.24 -8.28 7.82
N ALA A 195 0.90 -8.07 7.20
CA ALA A 195 2.15 -7.84 7.94
C ALA A 195 2.09 -6.46 8.62
N ASN A 196 1.66 -5.44 7.89
CA ASN A 196 1.41 -4.12 8.43
C ASN A 196 0.13 -3.52 7.85
N ILE A 197 -0.52 -2.64 8.61
CA ILE A 197 -1.55 -1.72 8.19
C ILE A 197 -0.91 -0.33 8.14
N ILE A 198 -0.84 0.23 6.93
CA ILE A 198 -0.26 1.56 6.69
C ILE A 198 -1.39 2.52 6.39
N MET A 199 -1.51 3.57 7.20
CA MET A 199 -2.53 4.59 7.05
C MET A 199 -1.92 5.86 6.46
N MET A 200 -2.44 6.27 5.30
CA MET A 200 -2.04 7.48 4.59
C MET A 200 -3.09 8.57 4.80
N ASN A 201 -2.65 9.80 4.98
CA ASN A 201 -3.57 10.95 4.98
C ASN A 201 -4.00 11.29 3.56
N LEU A 202 -5.30 11.52 3.35
CA LEU A 202 -5.77 12.00 2.05
C LEU A 202 -5.08 13.32 1.69
N THR A 203 -4.35 13.29 0.59
CA THR A 203 -3.79 14.47 -0.04
C THR A 203 -4.52 14.71 -1.37
N VAL A 204 -5.05 15.90 -1.53
CA VAL A 204 -5.69 16.30 -2.79
C VAL A 204 -4.61 16.80 -3.75
N PHE A 205 -4.31 16.00 -4.75
CA PHE A 205 -3.30 16.33 -5.73
C PHE A 205 -3.88 17.15 -6.90
N PRO A 206 -3.10 18.06 -7.47
CA PRO A 206 -3.49 18.80 -8.68
C PRO A 206 -3.87 17.86 -9.84
N GLU A 207 -4.74 18.33 -10.72
CA GLU A 207 -5.18 17.65 -11.95
C GLU A 207 -5.96 16.35 -11.74
N THR A 208 -6.34 16.03 -10.49
CA THR A 208 -7.19 14.88 -10.17
C THR A 208 -8.67 15.22 -10.29
N GLU A 209 -9.53 14.19 -10.43
CA GLU A 209 -10.98 14.39 -10.35
C GLU A 209 -11.37 14.87 -8.94
N LEU A 210 -10.72 14.33 -7.90
CA LEU A 210 -10.95 14.74 -6.52
C LEU A 210 -10.68 16.24 -6.31
N GLU A 211 -9.62 16.79 -6.90
CA GLU A 211 -9.33 18.22 -6.83
C GLU A 211 -10.47 19.06 -7.45
N LYS A 212 -10.99 18.61 -8.59
CA LYS A 212 -12.15 19.28 -9.23
C LYS A 212 -13.37 19.27 -8.32
N TRP A 213 -13.66 18.12 -7.68
CA TRP A 213 -14.79 17.98 -6.75
C TRP A 213 -14.61 18.83 -5.48
N CYS A 214 -13.38 18.98 -4.98
CA CYS A 214 -13.10 19.91 -3.89
C CYS A 214 -13.35 21.37 -4.30
N ARG A 215 -12.97 21.73 -5.52
CA ARG A 215 -13.10 23.10 -6.04
C ARG A 215 -14.56 23.51 -6.32
N ASP A 216 -15.39 22.59 -6.83
CA ASP A 216 -16.79 22.85 -7.12
C ASP A 216 -17.72 22.57 -5.93
N GLY A 217 -17.18 22.11 -4.81
CA GLY A 217 -17.93 21.85 -3.58
C GLY A 217 -18.69 20.51 -3.54
N SER A 218 -18.55 19.66 -4.57
CA SER A 218 -19.19 18.33 -4.58
C SER A 218 -18.49 17.32 -3.67
N PHE A 219 -17.26 17.60 -3.23
CA PHE A 219 -16.55 16.87 -2.19
C PHE A 219 -16.01 17.84 -1.13
N ILE A 220 -16.43 17.65 0.11
CA ILE A 220 -15.94 18.41 1.26
C ILE A 220 -14.93 17.52 2.00
N GLN A 221 -13.69 17.98 2.08
CA GLN A 221 -12.64 17.24 2.79
C GLN A 221 -12.98 17.10 4.27
N ALA A 222 -12.64 15.96 4.86
CA ALA A 222 -12.68 15.77 6.31
C ALA A 222 -11.74 16.77 7.00
N THR A 223 -12.19 17.30 8.13
CA THR A 223 -11.37 18.16 9.01
C THR A 223 -10.21 17.37 9.60
N GLY A 224 -9.19 18.05 10.12
CA GLY A 224 -8.08 17.40 10.84
C GLY A 224 -8.59 16.52 11.99
N ARG A 225 -9.57 17.03 12.74
CA ARG A 225 -10.21 16.29 13.84
C ARG A 225 -10.89 15.01 13.35
N GLU A 226 -11.75 15.08 12.33
CA GLU A 226 -12.43 13.91 11.76
C GLU A 226 -11.42 12.84 11.27
N ARG A 227 -10.31 13.26 10.69
CA ARG A 227 -9.25 12.35 10.23
C ARG A 227 -8.58 11.62 11.38
N ILE A 228 -8.33 12.29 12.51
CA ILE A 228 -7.75 11.67 13.71
C ILE A 228 -8.77 10.78 14.42
N GLU A 229 -10.03 11.19 14.46
CA GLU A 229 -11.13 10.37 14.96
C GLU A 229 -11.29 9.09 14.14
N GLU A 230 -11.10 9.15 12.81
CA GLU A 230 -11.13 7.97 11.95
C GLU A 230 -10.04 6.95 12.32
N LEU A 231 -8.82 7.42 12.65
CA LEU A 231 -7.75 6.53 13.15
C LEU A 231 -8.14 5.87 14.47
N ALA A 232 -8.73 6.62 15.41
CA ALA A 232 -9.21 6.07 16.67
C ALA A 232 -10.29 5.00 16.44
N TYR A 233 -11.33 5.32 15.68
CA TYR A 233 -12.42 4.37 15.36
C TYR A 233 -11.93 3.11 14.63
N LEU A 234 -10.91 3.24 13.77
CA LEU A 234 -10.30 2.09 13.14
C LEU A 234 -9.59 1.21 14.16
N LEU A 235 -8.73 1.79 14.99
CA LEU A 235 -8.01 1.06 16.05
C LEU A 235 -8.97 0.37 17.02
N GLU A 236 -10.04 1.04 17.45
CA GLU A 236 -11.07 0.45 18.31
C GLU A 236 -11.70 -0.80 17.68
N ALA A 237 -12.04 -0.73 16.40
CA ALA A 237 -12.76 -1.77 15.68
C ALA A 237 -11.87 -2.91 15.14
N LEU A 238 -10.54 -2.74 15.16
CA LEU A 238 -9.62 -3.80 14.73
C LEU A 238 -9.54 -4.92 15.77
N GLU A 239 -9.80 -6.15 15.32
CA GLU A 239 -9.75 -7.40 16.10
C GLU A 239 -8.85 -8.39 15.36
N LEU A 240 -7.54 -8.20 15.46
CA LEU A 240 -6.57 -8.97 14.69
C LEU A 240 -6.11 -10.21 15.47
N SER A 241 -6.08 -11.35 14.78
CA SER A 241 -5.69 -12.65 15.36
C SER A 241 -4.17 -12.87 15.39
N THR A 242 -3.40 -12.05 14.70
CA THR A 242 -1.94 -12.16 14.61
C THR A 242 -1.29 -10.81 14.85
N PRO A 243 -0.05 -10.77 15.38
CA PRO A 243 0.70 -9.53 15.50
C PRO A 243 0.81 -8.84 14.15
N THR A 244 0.39 -7.57 14.11
CA THR A 244 0.34 -6.76 12.87
C THR A 244 0.86 -5.37 13.17
N GLY A 245 1.86 -4.92 12.41
CA GLY A 245 2.33 -3.55 12.53
C GLY A 245 1.24 -2.54 12.13
N PHE A 246 1.15 -1.44 12.83
CA PHE A 246 0.29 -0.31 12.48
C PHE A 246 1.13 0.94 12.36
N SER A 247 1.00 1.69 11.27
CA SER A 247 1.81 2.88 11.06
C SER A 247 1.07 3.95 10.27
N THR A 248 1.17 5.19 10.75
CA THR A 248 0.86 6.40 10.00
C THR A 248 2.13 7.20 9.67
N SER A 249 3.31 6.58 9.73
CA SER A 249 4.61 7.25 9.53
C SER A 249 4.87 7.58 8.06
N HIS A 250 4.14 8.53 7.51
CA HIS A 250 4.38 9.08 6.19
C HIS A 250 4.49 10.60 6.27
N VAL A 251 5.36 11.19 5.46
CA VAL A 251 5.65 12.64 5.48
C VAL A 251 4.44 13.54 5.26
N THR A 252 3.38 13.02 4.63
CA THR A 252 2.11 13.75 4.42
C THR A 252 1.15 13.65 5.60
N ASN A 253 1.45 12.82 6.59
CA ASN A 253 0.56 12.61 7.72
C ASN A 253 0.84 13.64 8.82
N PRO A 254 -0.17 14.36 9.31
CA PRO A 254 0.00 15.33 10.41
C PRO A 254 0.27 14.63 11.73
N VAL A 255 -0.15 13.38 11.87
CA VAL A 255 -0.03 12.59 13.11
C VAL A 255 0.67 11.27 12.78
N MET A 256 1.76 11.01 13.51
CA MET A 256 2.47 9.73 13.42
C MET A 256 2.05 8.84 14.61
N VAL A 257 1.37 7.74 14.30
CA VAL A 257 1.00 6.68 15.25
C VAL A 257 1.66 5.40 14.79
N THR A 258 2.44 4.75 15.65
CA THR A 258 3.12 3.50 15.34
C THR A 258 3.03 2.53 16.51
N GLY A 259 2.87 1.25 16.20
CA GLY A 259 2.86 0.19 17.20
C GLY A 259 2.53 -1.17 16.58
N THR A 260 2.48 -2.21 17.41
CA THR A 260 2.11 -3.57 17.02
C THR A 260 0.78 -3.97 17.63
N LEU A 261 -0.22 -4.22 16.79
CA LEU A 261 -1.52 -4.71 17.21
C LEU A 261 -1.48 -6.22 17.50
N PRO A 262 -2.22 -6.75 18.48
CA PRO A 262 -3.10 -6.00 19.39
C PRO A 262 -2.37 -5.37 20.60
N TYR A 263 -1.08 -5.61 20.79
CA TYR A 263 -0.34 -5.33 22.03
C TYR A 263 -0.29 -3.85 22.41
N ASP A 264 -0.12 -2.97 21.43
CA ASP A 264 0.05 -1.53 21.64
C ASP A 264 -1.24 -0.74 21.43
N LYS A 265 -2.38 -1.41 21.18
CA LYS A 265 -3.67 -0.80 20.82
C LYS A 265 -4.09 0.27 21.81
N GLU A 266 -4.09 -0.05 23.12
CA GLU A 266 -4.54 0.86 24.17
C GLU A 266 -3.67 2.12 24.23
N LYS A 267 -2.35 1.98 24.22
CA LYS A 267 -1.42 3.10 24.24
C LYS A 267 -1.54 4.01 23.02
N MET A 268 -1.77 3.42 21.84
CA MET A 268 -2.02 4.21 20.63
C MET A 268 -3.32 5.01 20.75
N LEU A 269 -4.39 4.40 21.27
CA LEU A 269 -5.68 5.06 21.51
C LEU A 269 -5.55 6.18 22.55
N GLU A 270 -4.87 5.94 23.68
CA GLU A 270 -4.59 6.97 24.68
C GLU A 270 -3.89 8.19 24.08
N GLY A 271 -2.87 7.98 23.25
CA GLY A 271 -2.15 9.06 22.59
C GLY A 271 -3.03 9.84 21.60
N ILE A 272 -3.86 9.15 20.81
CA ILE A 272 -4.80 9.79 19.87
C ILE A 272 -5.85 10.60 20.65
N TYR A 273 -6.43 10.04 21.71
CA TYR A 273 -7.44 10.75 22.51
C TYR A 273 -6.86 11.93 23.27
N ALA A 274 -5.62 11.85 23.76
CA ALA A 274 -4.93 12.99 24.34
C ALA A 274 -4.81 14.15 23.34
N MET A 275 -4.45 13.87 22.07
CA MET A 275 -4.42 14.89 21.02
C MET A 275 -5.81 15.47 20.73
N LEU A 276 -6.83 14.64 20.62
CA LEU A 276 -8.22 15.09 20.41
C LEU A 276 -8.74 15.95 21.57
N GLY A 277 -8.24 15.73 22.79
CA GLY A 277 -8.59 16.50 24.00
C GLY A 277 -8.01 17.92 24.04
N THR A 278 -6.99 18.25 23.23
CA THR A 278 -6.35 19.59 23.23
C THR A 278 -7.23 20.71 22.67
N GLY A 279 -8.28 20.38 21.96
CA GLY A 279 -9.38 21.32 21.63
C GLY A 279 -9.13 22.26 20.43
N ARG A 280 -7.92 22.38 19.91
CA ARG A 280 -7.59 23.26 18.77
C ARG A 280 -7.19 22.45 17.54
N GLU A 281 -7.75 22.80 16.39
CA GLU A 281 -7.40 22.17 15.11
C GLU A 281 -5.91 22.35 14.74
N SER A 282 -5.32 23.50 15.13
CA SER A 282 -3.89 23.80 14.94
C SER A 282 -2.94 22.87 15.71
N ASP A 283 -3.43 22.25 16.80
CA ASP A 283 -2.63 21.44 17.71
C ASP A 283 -2.71 19.94 17.36
N LEU A 284 -3.45 19.59 16.29
CA LEU A 284 -3.64 18.21 15.84
C LEU A 284 -2.45 17.70 15.01
N HIS A 285 -1.24 18.02 15.46
CA HIS A 285 0.02 17.52 14.93
C HIS A 285 0.81 16.86 16.07
N GLY A 286 1.30 15.65 15.88
CA GLY A 286 2.06 14.99 16.94
C GLY A 286 2.56 13.61 16.58
N ILE A 287 3.43 13.08 17.45
CA ILE A 287 3.99 11.75 17.34
C ILE A 287 3.49 10.92 18.52
N VAL A 288 2.78 9.84 18.23
CA VAL A 288 2.43 8.78 19.18
C VAL A 288 3.23 7.54 18.78
N SER A 289 4.46 7.45 19.24
CA SER A 289 5.28 6.25 19.03
C SER A 289 5.25 5.41 20.29
N VAL A 290 4.83 4.16 20.18
CA VAL A 290 4.71 3.24 21.30
C VAL A 290 5.88 2.24 21.36
N SER A 291 6.53 1.98 20.23
CA SER A 291 7.75 1.17 20.20
C SER A 291 8.63 1.50 18.98
N ASP A 292 9.92 1.60 19.20
CA ASP A 292 10.92 1.75 18.14
C ASP A 292 11.19 0.43 17.35
N ALA A 293 10.57 -0.68 17.75
CA ALA A 293 10.95 -2.02 17.31
C ALA A 293 10.17 -2.57 16.12
N ALA A 294 9.06 -1.96 15.71
CA ALA A 294 8.13 -2.56 14.74
C ALA A 294 8.41 -2.25 13.26
N ILE A 295 9.35 -1.35 12.95
CA ILE A 295 9.52 -0.81 11.59
C ILE A 295 10.79 -1.32 10.88
N GLU A 296 11.70 -2.02 11.56
CA GLU A 296 13.02 -2.43 11.01
C GLU A 296 13.13 -3.89 10.56
N ARG A 297 12.01 -4.62 10.31
CA ARG A 297 12.13 -6.01 9.82
C ARG A 297 11.40 -6.22 8.52
#